data_33e38732593779747ed41e76c2393c5b
#
_entry.id   33e38732593779747ed41e76c2393c5b
#
_cell.length_a   1.000
_cell.length_b   1.000
_cell.length_c   1.000
_cell.angle_alpha   90.00
_cell.angle_beta   90.00
_cell.angle_gamma   90.00
#
_symmetry.space_group_name_H-M   'P 1'
#
loop_
_entity.id
_entity.type
_entity.pdbx_description
1 polymer ?
#
loop_
_entity_poly.entity_id
_entity_poly.type
_entity_poly.pdbx_seq_one_letter_code
_entity_poly.pdbx_strand_id
1 'polypeptide(L)'
;MKQPLHRLRVPDEVADLVRGMHPALKRKTRASLKAILADPSSGKALKDGLAGLLSFRVGTFRIIYRMTRNVIEIVAIGPRGRIYEETYRLLKRDRR
;
A
#
# COMPACT_ATOMS: atom_id res chain seq x y z
N MET A 1 6.83 -25.13 9.10
CA MET A 1 6.23 -23.81 9.04
C MET A 1 6.71 -23.03 7.84
N LYS A 2 5.81 -22.39 7.17
CA LYS A 2 6.14 -21.67 5.93
C LYS A 2 6.46 -20.24 6.21
N GLN A 3 7.49 -19.75 5.55
CA GLN A 3 7.80 -18.33 5.60
C GLN A 3 7.10 -17.62 4.45
N PRO A 4 6.82 -16.34 4.62
CA PRO A 4 6.24 -15.59 3.52
C PRO A 4 7.17 -15.62 2.32
N LEU A 5 6.60 -15.84 1.15
CA LEU A 5 7.38 -15.85 -0.08
C LEU A 5 7.68 -14.44 -0.57
N HIS A 6 7.07 -13.44 0.06
CA HIS A 6 7.16 -12.06 -0.38
C HIS A 6 7.88 -11.21 0.64
N ARG A 7 8.55 -10.19 0.14
CA ARG A 7 9.16 -9.17 0.98
C ARG A 7 8.41 -7.87 0.78
N LEU A 8 8.36 -7.07 1.85
CA LEU A 8 7.66 -5.81 1.83
C LEU A 8 8.66 -4.70 1.55
N ARG A 9 8.37 -3.88 0.55
CA ARG A 9 9.17 -2.72 0.24
C ARG A 9 8.35 -1.47 0.49
N VAL A 10 8.84 -0.64 1.41
CA VAL A 10 8.16 0.60 1.79
C VAL A 10 9.07 1.76 1.43
N PRO A 11 8.69 2.58 0.44
CA PRO A 11 9.52 3.75 0.09
C PRO A 11 9.68 4.69 1.28
N ASP A 12 10.78 5.44 1.28
CA ASP A 12 11.08 6.34 2.39
C ASP A 12 9.97 7.32 2.67
N GLU A 13 9.35 7.86 1.64
CA GLU A 13 8.25 8.81 1.82
C GLU A 13 7.07 8.18 2.56
N VAL A 14 6.76 6.93 2.23
CA VAL A 14 5.67 6.23 2.88
C VAL A 14 6.05 5.88 4.31
N ALA A 15 7.29 5.45 4.52
CA ALA A 15 7.76 5.15 5.87
C ALA A 15 7.70 6.38 6.77
N ASP A 16 8.08 7.54 6.23
CA ASP A 16 8.01 8.79 6.97
C ASP A 16 6.57 9.14 7.33
N LEU A 17 5.66 8.94 6.38
CA LEU A 17 4.25 9.19 6.63
C LEU A 17 3.74 8.34 7.79
N VAL A 18 4.09 7.05 7.79
CA VAL A 18 3.65 6.14 8.84
C VAL A 18 4.23 6.56 10.19
N ARG A 19 5.51 6.94 10.22
CA ARG A 19 6.13 7.37 11.47
C ARG A 19 5.44 8.58 12.06
N GLY A 20 4.90 9.47 11.23
CA GLY A 20 4.21 10.66 11.70
C GLY A 20 2.74 10.48 12.02
N MET A 21 2.22 9.26 11.87
CA MET A 21 0.82 9.00 12.15
C MET A 21 0.51 9.01 13.65
N HIS A 22 -0.74 9.33 13.97
CA HIS A 22 -1.23 9.14 15.33
C HIS A 22 -1.00 7.69 15.75
N PRO A 23 -0.61 7.43 17.01
CA PRO A 23 -0.25 6.07 17.43
C PRO A 23 -1.31 5.01 17.13
N ALA A 24 -2.59 5.33 17.30
CA ALA A 24 -3.63 4.34 17.01
C ALA A 24 -3.67 3.97 15.53
N LEU A 25 -3.57 4.97 14.67
CA LEU A 25 -3.56 4.72 13.23
C LEU A 25 -2.27 4.01 12.81
N LYS A 26 -1.16 4.38 13.43
CA LYS A 26 0.12 3.74 13.14
C LYS A 26 0.05 2.24 13.43
N ARG A 27 -0.53 1.86 14.56
CA ARG A 27 -0.67 0.45 14.90
C ARG A 27 -1.52 -0.29 13.89
N LYS A 28 -2.66 0.32 13.49
CA LYS A 28 -3.52 -0.31 12.50
C LYS A 28 -2.82 -0.45 11.15
N THR A 29 -2.07 0.56 10.77
CA THR A 29 -1.34 0.53 9.50
C THR A 29 -0.29 -0.56 9.51
N ARG A 30 0.48 -0.68 10.60
CA ARG A 30 1.49 -1.73 10.70
C ARG A 30 0.86 -3.12 10.68
N ALA A 31 -0.26 -3.29 11.38
CA ALA A 31 -0.96 -4.57 11.36
C ALA A 31 -1.45 -4.90 9.95
N SER A 32 -1.91 -3.87 9.24
CA SER A 32 -2.39 -4.05 7.87
C SER A 32 -1.26 -4.43 6.92
N LEU A 33 -0.08 -3.84 7.10
CA LEU A 33 1.08 -4.21 6.28
C LEU A 33 1.45 -5.67 6.51
N LYS A 34 1.37 -6.14 7.76
CA LYS A 34 1.61 -7.55 8.04
C LYS A 34 0.55 -8.44 7.41
N ALA A 35 -0.70 -8.00 7.42
CA ALA A 35 -1.78 -8.76 6.81
C ALA A 35 -1.58 -8.86 5.30
N ILE A 36 -1.16 -7.80 4.65
CA ILE A 36 -0.87 -7.80 3.23
C ILE A 36 0.29 -8.76 2.93
N LEU A 37 1.32 -8.72 3.76
CA LEU A 37 2.47 -9.61 3.56
C LEU A 37 2.07 -11.07 3.70
N ALA A 38 1.16 -11.38 4.64
CA ALA A 38 0.70 -12.74 4.83
C ALA A 38 -0.21 -13.22 3.70
N ASP A 39 -0.98 -12.31 3.13
CA ASP A 39 -1.89 -12.64 2.03
C ASP A 39 -1.93 -11.47 1.04
N PRO A 40 -1.01 -11.45 0.08
CA PRO A 40 -0.91 -10.32 -0.85
C PRO A 40 -2.15 -10.07 -1.69
N SER A 41 -3.00 -11.07 -1.86
CA SER A 41 -4.21 -10.91 -2.66
C SER A 41 -5.39 -10.38 -1.86
N SER A 42 -5.19 -10.05 -0.59
CA SER A 42 -6.29 -9.63 0.27
C SER A 42 -6.83 -8.24 -0.07
N GLY A 43 -6.04 -7.43 -0.78
CA GLY A 43 -6.51 -6.12 -1.20
C GLY A 43 -7.47 -6.20 -2.38
N LYS A 44 -8.17 -5.10 -2.60
CA LYS A 44 -9.09 -5.01 -3.73
C LYS A 44 -8.35 -4.57 -4.98
N ALA A 45 -8.50 -5.32 -6.06
CA ALA A 45 -7.86 -4.98 -7.33
C ALA A 45 -8.47 -3.70 -7.90
N LEU A 46 -7.63 -2.80 -8.36
CA LEU A 46 -8.07 -1.54 -8.94
C LEU A 46 -8.17 -1.68 -10.47
N LYS A 47 -8.83 -0.72 -11.09
CA LYS A 47 -9.15 -0.78 -12.51
C LYS A 47 -8.66 0.45 -13.23
N ASP A 48 -8.83 0.42 -14.55
CA ASP A 48 -8.55 1.55 -15.44
C ASP A 48 -7.12 2.03 -15.29
N GLY A 49 -6.91 3.29 -15.08
CA GLY A 49 -5.56 3.85 -14.99
C GLY A 49 -4.76 3.33 -13.82
N LEU A 50 -5.38 2.60 -12.90
CA LEU A 50 -4.72 2.02 -11.74
C LEU A 50 -4.67 0.49 -11.80
N ALA A 51 -4.90 -0.08 -12.96
CA ALA A 51 -4.85 -1.52 -13.12
C ALA A 51 -3.48 -2.05 -12.70
N GLY A 52 -3.47 -3.21 -12.05
CA GLY A 52 -2.24 -3.80 -11.54
C GLY A 52 -1.95 -3.44 -10.09
N LEU A 53 -2.71 -2.51 -9.53
CA LEU A 53 -2.56 -2.12 -8.14
C LEU A 53 -3.68 -2.71 -7.31
N LEU A 54 -3.43 -2.82 -6.01
CA LEU A 54 -4.43 -3.27 -5.04
C LEU A 54 -4.58 -2.23 -3.95
N SER A 55 -5.75 -2.22 -3.33
CA SER A 55 -6.07 -1.26 -2.28
C SER A 55 -6.52 -2.02 -1.04
N PHE A 56 -5.88 -1.75 0.10
CA PHE A 56 -6.21 -2.37 1.37
C PHE A 56 -6.73 -1.30 2.34
N ARG A 57 -7.87 -1.57 2.93
CA ARG A 57 -8.53 -0.58 3.77
C ARG A 57 -7.97 -0.57 5.19
N VAL A 58 -7.69 0.63 5.71
CA VAL A 58 -7.24 0.84 7.08
C VAL A 58 -8.04 2.00 7.65
N GLY A 59 -9.20 1.70 8.24
CA GLY A 59 -10.09 2.78 8.71
C GLY A 59 -10.52 3.65 7.55
N THR A 60 -10.25 4.96 7.64
CA THR A 60 -10.55 5.89 6.55
C THR A 60 -9.40 6.03 5.57
N PHE A 61 -8.30 5.32 5.82
CA PHE A 61 -7.14 5.34 4.95
C PHE A 61 -7.13 4.12 4.05
N ARG A 62 -6.33 4.19 2.99
CA ARG A 62 -6.09 3.08 2.10
C ARG A 62 -4.61 2.92 1.86
N ILE A 63 -4.17 1.66 1.78
CA ILE A 63 -2.81 1.33 1.38
C ILE A 63 -2.86 0.84 -0.05
N ILE A 64 -2.17 1.53 -0.94
CA ILE A 64 -2.10 1.14 -2.35
C ILE A 64 -0.78 0.42 -2.55
N TYR A 65 -0.85 -0.78 -3.12
CA TYR A 65 0.36 -1.59 -3.29
C TYR A 65 0.25 -2.41 -4.57
N ARG A 66 1.37 -2.96 -4.97
CA ARG A 66 1.41 -3.87 -6.12
C ARG A 66 2.36 -5.02 -5.82
N MET A 67 2.13 -6.13 -6.48
CA MET A 67 2.96 -7.31 -6.34
C MET A 67 3.82 -7.49 -7.57
N THR A 68 5.12 -7.67 -7.38
CA THR A 68 6.05 -8.02 -8.44
C THR A 68 6.85 -9.20 -7.93
N ARG A 69 6.66 -10.36 -8.55
CA ARG A 69 7.36 -11.57 -8.14
C ARG A 69 7.27 -11.77 -6.63
N ASN A 70 8.39 -11.60 -5.92
CA ASN A 70 8.45 -11.85 -4.49
C ASN A 70 8.43 -10.58 -3.66
N VAL A 71 8.10 -9.44 -4.28
CA VAL A 71 8.10 -8.16 -3.59
C VAL A 71 6.71 -7.56 -3.61
N ILE A 72 6.27 -7.12 -2.44
CA ILE A 72 5.06 -6.32 -2.30
C ILE A 72 5.53 -4.88 -2.12
N GLU A 73 5.27 -4.07 -3.13
CA GLU A 73 5.72 -2.68 -3.09
C GLU A 73 4.58 -1.77 -2.68
N ILE A 74 4.77 -1.04 -1.60
CA ILE A 74 3.78 -0.06 -1.15
C ILE A 74 3.96 1.18 -2.01
N VAL A 75 2.90 1.59 -2.68
CA VAL A 75 2.95 2.72 -3.58
C VAL A 75 2.56 4.01 -2.87
N ALA A 76 1.50 3.95 -2.08
CA ALA A 76 1.01 5.14 -1.40
C ALA A 76 0.08 4.74 -0.25
N ILE A 77 -0.03 5.62 0.74
CA ILE A 77 -0.99 5.48 1.83
C ILE A 77 -1.64 6.83 2.02
N GLY A 78 -2.95 6.88 2.10
CA GLY A 78 -3.63 8.14 2.30
C GLY A 78 -5.12 7.98 2.49
N PRO A 79 -5.80 9.11 2.74
CA PRO A 79 -7.24 9.11 2.93
C PRO A 79 -7.98 8.59 1.70
N ARG A 80 -9.04 7.86 1.93
CA ARG A 80 -9.81 7.25 0.87
C ARG A 80 -10.24 8.25 -0.20
N GLY A 81 -10.59 9.45 0.20
CA GLY A 81 -11.13 10.43 -0.74
C GLY A 81 -10.12 10.98 -1.73
N ARG A 82 -8.82 10.83 -1.47
CA ARG A 82 -7.79 11.44 -2.32
C ARG A 82 -6.73 10.47 -2.81
N ILE A 83 -6.62 9.31 -2.18
CA ILE A 83 -5.47 8.44 -2.44
C ILE A 83 -5.42 7.94 -3.87
N TYR A 84 -6.57 7.71 -4.49
CA TYR A 84 -6.58 7.18 -5.85
C TYR A 84 -6.07 8.22 -6.85
N GLU A 85 -6.48 9.46 -6.67
CA GLU A 85 -6.01 10.53 -7.54
C GLU A 85 -4.53 10.79 -7.34
N GLU A 86 -4.09 10.79 -6.08
CA GLU A 86 -2.68 11.00 -5.78
C GLU A 86 -1.83 9.88 -6.35
N THR A 87 -2.31 8.66 -6.25
CA THR A 87 -1.60 7.51 -6.80
C THR A 87 -1.48 7.63 -8.32
N TYR A 88 -2.56 8.01 -8.96
CA TYR A 88 -2.55 8.19 -10.40
C TYR A 88 -1.50 9.21 -10.83
N ARG A 89 -1.40 10.32 -10.10
CA ARG A 89 -0.40 11.33 -10.39
C ARG A 89 1.02 10.81 -10.19
N LEU A 90 1.24 10.03 -9.14
CA LEU A 90 2.56 9.44 -8.90
C LEU A 90 2.98 8.54 -10.05
N LEU A 91 2.06 7.71 -10.53
CA LEU A 91 2.35 6.81 -11.62
C LEU A 91 2.67 7.56 -12.90
N LYS A 92 1.94 8.63 -13.16
CA LYS A 92 2.21 9.42 -14.37
C LYS A 92 3.58 10.07 -14.30
N ARG A 93 3.99 10.54 -13.13
CA ARG A 93 5.30 11.13 -12.95
C ARG A 93 6.40 10.12 -13.23
N ASP A 94 6.22 8.91 -12.74
CA ASP A 94 7.24 7.86 -12.88
C ASP A 94 7.40 7.37 -14.30
N ARG A 95 6.44 7.65 -15.16
CA ARG A 95 6.49 7.17 -16.53
C ARG A 95 7.31 8.03 -17.47
N ARG A 96 7.79 9.13 -17.02
CA ARG A 96 8.54 10.06 -17.85
C ARG A 96 9.93 9.59 -18.18
#